data_8b622fb8f12a702635e5678ee3079aa0
#
_entry.id   8b622fb8f12a702635e5678ee3079aa0
#
_cell.length_a   1.000
_cell.length_b   1.000
_cell.length_c   1.000
_cell.angle_alpha   90.00
_cell.angle_beta   90.00
_cell.angle_gamma   90.00
#
_symmetry.space_group_name_H-M   'P 1'
#
loop_
_entity.id
_entity.type
_entity.pdbx_description
1 polymer ?
#
loop_
_entity_poly.entity_id
_entity_poly.type
_entity_poly.pdbx_seq_one_letter_code
_entity_poly.pdbx_strand_id
1 'polypeptide(L)'
;MRLITEQIEDIQVLEEATKSGKKNLYIEGTFLQGEIKNRNGRMYPMATLKREVDKYNESFVRTGRALGEPGHPEGPTVNLDRVSHLVTSLTEEGTNFKGRARILDTPMGNIAKSLLGEGVKLGVSSRGIGSLKRTSEGVNIVGDDFMLATAADIVADPSAPDAFVEGIMEGREWVWENNILKERELRRIERQFDNAPNKKVIEEMKISAFEKLLNSL
;
A
#
# COMPACT_ATOMS: atom_id res chain seq x y z
N MET A 1 7.79 -6.42 -9.73
CA MET A 1 6.58 -5.88 -9.06
C MET A 1 6.91 -4.56 -8.42
N ARG A 2 6.02 -3.59 -8.52
CA ARG A 2 6.16 -2.27 -7.91
C ARG A 2 5.22 -2.15 -6.73
N LEU A 3 5.59 -1.39 -5.71
CA LEU A 3 4.69 -1.05 -4.62
C LEU A 3 3.65 -0.04 -5.14
N ILE A 4 2.37 -0.31 -4.90
CA ILE A 4 1.26 0.50 -5.37
C ILE A 4 0.47 0.96 -4.15
N THR A 5 0.23 2.27 -4.01
CA THR A 5 -0.58 2.85 -2.94
C THR A 5 -1.70 3.69 -3.51
N GLU A 6 -2.83 3.68 -2.84
CA GLU A 6 -4.00 4.49 -3.16
C GLU A 6 -4.52 5.19 -1.91
N GLN A 7 -4.93 6.45 -2.04
CA GLN A 7 -5.41 7.29 -0.96
C GLN A 7 -6.87 7.66 -1.16
N ILE A 8 -7.66 7.60 -0.09
CA ILE A 8 -9.08 7.94 -0.06
C ILE A 8 -9.38 8.84 1.14
N GLU A 9 -10.12 9.92 0.93
CA GLU A 9 -10.35 10.99 1.91
C GLU A 9 -11.65 10.87 2.71
N ASP A 10 -12.65 10.14 2.20
CA ASP A 10 -13.99 10.11 2.80
C ASP A 10 -14.09 9.04 3.89
N ILE A 11 -13.65 9.41 5.10
CA ILE A 11 -13.66 8.54 6.27
C ILE A 11 -14.50 9.13 7.38
N GLN A 12 -15.39 8.32 7.92
CA GLN A 12 -16.20 8.63 9.10
C GLN A 12 -15.57 8.06 10.36
N VAL A 13 -15.68 8.81 11.46
CA VAL A 13 -15.22 8.40 12.78
C VAL A 13 -16.42 7.97 13.62
N LEU A 14 -16.39 6.77 14.18
CA LEU A 14 -17.47 6.20 14.97
C LEU A 14 -16.96 5.76 16.35
N GLU A 15 -17.68 6.14 17.41
CA GLU A 15 -17.45 5.63 18.76
C GLU A 15 -18.48 4.56 19.12
N GLU A 16 -18.03 3.41 19.59
CA GLU A 16 -18.91 2.33 20.05
C GLU A 16 -18.54 1.91 21.49
N ALA A 17 -19.55 1.87 22.36
CA ALA A 17 -19.38 1.33 23.70
C ALA A 17 -19.35 -0.19 23.67
N THR A 18 -18.34 -0.79 24.31
CA THR A 18 -18.29 -2.24 24.53
C THR A 18 -19.20 -2.64 25.69
N LYS A 19 -19.52 -3.92 25.82
CA LYS A 19 -20.28 -4.47 26.96
C LYS A 19 -19.61 -4.19 28.31
N SER A 20 -18.31 -3.95 28.33
CA SER A 20 -17.54 -3.57 29.53
C SER A 20 -17.47 -2.05 29.78
N GLY A 21 -18.18 -1.24 29.00
CA GLY A 21 -18.18 0.23 29.13
C GLY A 21 -16.95 0.91 28.50
N LYS A 22 -15.99 0.17 27.96
CA LYS A 22 -14.86 0.74 27.22
C LYS A 22 -15.37 1.23 25.86
N LYS A 23 -15.04 2.44 25.48
CA LYS A 23 -15.33 2.98 24.15
C LYS A 23 -14.24 2.57 23.16
N ASN A 24 -14.63 1.95 22.06
CA ASN A 24 -13.74 1.72 20.93
C ASN A 24 -13.99 2.77 19.86
N LEU A 25 -12.92 3.30 19.29
CA LEU A 25 -12.96 4.22 18.17
C LEU A 25 -12.77 3.44 16.89
N TYR A 26 -13.61 3.71 15.90
CA TYR A 26 -13.55 3.14 14.57
C TYR A 26 -13.42 4.24 13.51
N ILE A 27 -12.79 3.91 12.42
CA ILE A 27 -12.85 4.65 11.17
C ILE A 27 -13.59 3.80 10.15
N GLU A 28 -14.46 4.41 9.36
CA GLU A 28 -15.24 3.74 8.32
C GLU A 28 -15.33 4.62 7.08
N GLY A 29 -15.32 4.01 5.91
CA GLY A 29 -15.42 4.70 4.63
C GLY A 29 -15.02 3.81 3.46
N THR A 30 -14.83 4.40 2.30
CA THR A 30 -14.29 3.70 1.14
C THR A 30 -12.80 3.48 1.36
N PHE A 31 -12.33 2.22 1.34
CA PHE A 31 -10.90 1.89 1.49
C PHE A 31 -10.23 1.59 0.15
N LEU A 32 -10.98 1.07 -0.83
CA LEU A 32 -10.50 0.82 -2.19
C LEU A 32 -11.58 1.19 -3.21
N GLN A 33 -11.16 1.62 -4.40
CA GLN A 33 -12.05 2.01 -5.49
C GLN A 33 -11.55 1.43 -6.81
N GLY A 34 -12.44 0.75 -7.53
CA GLY A 34 -12.18 0.20 -8.85
C GLY A 34 -12.74 1.04 -9.99
N GLU A 35 -12.31 0.75 -11.22
CA GLU A 35 -12.80 1.31 -12.49
C GLU A 35 -12.71 2.83 -12.64
N ILE A 36 -12.17 3.55 -11.66
CA ILE A 36 -12.03 5.01 -11.68
C ILE A 36 -10.53 5.35 -11.65
N LYS A 37 -10.14 6.32 -12.49
CA LYS A 37 -8.79 6.87 -12.44
C LYS A 37 -8.63 7.67 -11.15
N ASN A 38 -7.79 7.18 -10.27
CA ASN A 38 -7.47 7.84 -9.01
C ASN A 38 -6.54 9.05 -9.22
N ARG A 39 -6.24 9.79 -8.14
CA ARG A 39 -5.36 10.97 -8.18
C ARG A 39 -3.93 10.65 -8.62
N ASN A 40 -3.48 9.41 -8.41
CA ASN A 40 -2.15 8.92 -8.85
C ASN A 40 -2.14 8.49 -10.33
N GLY A 41 -3.21 8.77 -11.08
CA GLY A 41 -3.34 8.39 -12.48
C GLY A 41 -3.49 6.88 -12.71
N ARG A 42 -3.87 6.13 -11.68
CA ARG A 42 -4.03 4.66 -11.73
C ARG A 42 -5.51 4.29 -11.77
N MET A 43 -5.80 3.15 -12.39
CA MET A 43 -7.10 2.52 -12.39
C MET A 43 -6.94 1.05 -12.02
N TYR A 44 -7.78 0.60 -11.10
CA TYR A 44 -7.81 -0.80 -10.66
C TYR A 44 -8.97 -1.52 -11.33
N PRO A 45 -8.73 -2.56 -12.14
CA PRO A 45 -9.81 -3.38 -12.67
C PRO A 45 -10.58 -4.07 -11.53
N MET A 46 -11.91 -4.04 -11.61
CA MET A 46 -12.76 -4.57 -10.55
C MET A 46 -12.52 -6.06 -10.27
N ALA A 47 -12.26 -6.85 -11.32
CA ALA A 47 -11.94 -8.27 -11.19
C ALA A 47 -10.66 -8.50 -10.37
N THR A 48 -9.64 -7.66 -10.56
CA THR A 48 -8.37 -7.71 -9.81
C THR A 48 -8.59 -7.33 -8.35
N LEU A 49 -9.31 -6.21 -8.08
CA LEU A 49 -9.60 -5.79 -6.71
C LEU A 49 -10.43 -6.81 -5.95
N LYS A 50 -11.52 -7.31 -6.57
CA LYS A 50 -12.40 -8.30 -5.93
C LYS A 50 -11.63 -9.55 -5.52
N ARG A 51 -10.84 -10.11 -6.42
CA ARG A 51 -9.99 -11.27 -6.13
C ARG A 51 -9.07 -11.02 -4.93
N GLU A 52 -8.41 -9.87 -4.89
CA GLU A 52 -7.46 -9.56 -3.83
C GLU A 52 -8.14 -9.20 -2.50
N VAL A 53 -9.30 -8.54 -2.55
CA VAL A 53 -10.11 -8.28 -1.35
C VAL A 53 -10.65 -9.59 -0.75
N ASP A 54 -11.12 -10.52 -1.58
CA ASP A 54 -11.59 -11.83 -1.11
C ASP A 54 -10.45 -12.59 -0.39
N LYS A 55 -9.26 -12.64 -0.99
CA LYS A 55 -8.07 -13.23 -0.37
C LYS A 55 -7.67 -12.52 0.93
N TYR A 56 -7.68 -11.18 0.93
CA TYR A 56 -7.34 -10.38 2.10
C TYR A 56 -8.33 -10.62 3.25
N ASN A 57 -9.62 -10.68 2.94
CA ASN A 57 -10.66 -10.98 3.90
C ASN A 57 -10.46 -12.36 4.55
N GLU A 58 -10.16 -13.38 3.74
CA GLU A 58 -9.93 -14.74 4.25
C GLU A 58 -8.65 -14.85 5.07
N SER A 59 -7.56 -14.28 4.57
CA SER A 59 -6.24 -14.45 5.16
C SER A 59 -5.99 -13.56 6.37
N PHE A 60 -6.56 -12.35 6.40
CA PHE A 60 -6.23 -11.32 7.38
C PHE A 60 -7.45 -10.83 8.18
N VAL A 61 -8.55 -10.44 7.54
CA VAL A 61 -9.71 -9.86 8.26
C VAL A 61 -10.35 -10.91 9.15
N ARG A 62 -10.73 -12.05 8.60
CA ARG A 62 -11.37 -13.15 9.35
C ARG A 62 -10.50 -13.71 10.47
N THR A 63 -9.19 -13.63 10.31
CA THR A 63 -8.22 -14.14 11.29
C THR A 63 -7.77 -13.10 12.30
N GLY A 64 -8.29 -11.86 12.23
CA GLY A 64 -7.95 -10.77 13.13
C GLY A 64 -6.50 -10.26 12.97
N ARG A 65 -5.93 -10.37 11.76
CA ARG A 65 -4.55 -9.99 11.45
C ARG A 65 -4.43 -8.86 10.42
N ALA A 66 -5.54 -8.25 10.01
CA ALA A 66 -5.58 -7.17 9.04
C ALA A 66 -5.12 -5.84 9.68
N LEU A 67 -3.85 -5.77 10.07
CA LEU A 67 -3.24 -4.63 10.74
C LEU A 67 -2.86 -3.54 9.74
N GLY A 68 -2.88 -2.28 10.19
CA GLY A 68 -2.42 -1.12 9.43
C GLY A 68 -1.62 -0.13 10.28
N GLU A 69 -0.89 0.75 9.62
CA GLU A 69 0.07 1.68 10.19
C GLU A 69 -0.30 3.13 9.87
N PRO A 70 0.22 4.14 10.61
CA PRO A 70 0.14 5.53 10.18
C PRO A 70 1.23 5.85 9.16
N GLY A 71 0.90 6.68 8.19
CA GLY A 71 1.78 7.11 7.10
C GLY A 71 1.91 6.06 6.00
N HIS A 72 2.92 6.24 5.14
CA HIS A 72 3.29 5.31 4.08
C HIS A 72 4.60 4.63 4.46
N PRO A 73 4.59 3.44 5.06
CA PRO A 73 5.82 2.70 5.31
C PRO A 73 6.47 2.24 4.01
N GLU A 74 7.81 2.13 4.05
CA GLU A 74 8.62 1.74 2.91
C GLU A 74 8.53 0.24 2.62
N GLY A 75 7.37 -0.29 2.30
CA GLY A 75 7.28 -1.70 1.94
C GLY A 75 5.90 -2.30 2.17
N PRO A 76 5.69 -3.54 1.71
CA PRO A 76 4.40 -4.21 1.81
C PRO A 76 4.16 -4.85 3.17
N THR A 77 5.19 -5.05 3.99
CA THR A 77 5.08 -5.68 5.30
C THR A 77 4.67 -4.68 6.37
N VAL A 78 3.86 -5.12 7.34
CA VAL A 78 3.45 -4.33 8.49
C VAL A 78 4.51 -4.44 9.59
N ASN A 79 4.95 -3.29 10.14
CA ASN A 79 5.84 -3.24 11.29
C ASN A 79 5.01 -3.19 12.59
N LEU A 80 5.15 -4.18 13.45
CA LEU A 80 4.32 -4.32 14.64
C LEU A 80 4.47 -3.16 15.65
N ASP A 81 5.62 -2.53 15.71
CA ASP A 81 5.89 -1.35 16.53
C ASP A 81 5.16 -0.08 16.03
N ARG A 82 4.71 -0.09 14.77
CA ARG A 82 3.99 1.01 14.13
C ARG A 82 2.48 0.78 13.96
N VAL A 83 1.97 -0.36 14.38
CA VAL A 83 0.55 -0.68 14.23
C VAL A 83 -0.32 0.33 14.97
N SER A 84 -1.31 0.89 14.27
CA SER A 84 -2.29 1.84 14.80
C SER A 84 -3.71 1.32 14.82
N HIS A 85 -4.07 0.40 13.92
CA HIS A 85 -5.45 -0.06 13.77
C HIS A 85 -5.53 -1.49 13.21
N LEU A 86 -6.74 -2.04 13.29
CA LEU A 86 -7.11 -3.36 12.79
C LEU A 86 -8.34 -3.21 11.90
N VAL A 87 -8.23 -3.59 10.63
CA VAL A 87 -9.37 -3.67 9.72
C VAL A 87 -10.28 -4.82 10.16
N THR A 88 -11.54 -4.51 10.42
CA THR A 88 -12.54 -5.45 10.94
C THR A 88 -13.54 -5.92 9.90
N SER A 89 -13.73 -5.14 8.84
CA SER A 89 -14.54 -5.52 7.67
C SER A 89 -14.04 -4.81 6.42
N LEU A 90 -14.23 -5.48 5.27
CA LEU A 90 -13.99 -4.92 3.94
C LEU A 90 -15.00 -5.56 2.99
N THR A 91 -16.00 -4.79 2.53
CA THR A 91 -17.14 -5.28 1.77
C THR A 91 -17.29 -4.54 0.45
N GLU A 92 -17.64 -5.27 -0.61
CA GLU A 92 -17.92 -4.71 -1.94
C GLU A 92 -19.22 -3.89 -1.92
N GLU A 93 -19.18 -2.68 -2.47
CA GLU A 93 -20.33 -1.82 -2.69
C GLU A 93 -20.19 -1.11 -4.05
N GLY A 94 -20.78 -1.70 -5.08
CA GLY A 94 -20.62 -1.23 -6.46
C GLY A 94 -19.17 -1.36 -6.94
N THR A 95 -18.54 -0.25 -7.32
CA THR A 95 -17.13 -0.19 -7.68
C THR A 95 -16.20 0.12 -6.50
N ASN A 96 -16.76 0.29 -5.31
CA ASN A 96 -16.04 0.61 -4.09
C ASN A 96 -15.94 -0.61 -3.17
N PHE A 97 -14.96 -0.59 -2.28
CA PHE A 97 -14.89 -1.49 -1.14
C PHE A 97 -14.94 -0.65 0.13
N LYS A 98 -16.07 -0.75 0.84
CA LYS A 98 -16.23 -0.12 2.16
C LYS A 98 -15.47 -0.91 3.19
N GLY A 99 -14.65 -0.21 3.96
CA GLY A 99 -13.86 -0.74 5.04
C GLY A 99 -14.26 -0.15 6.37
N ARG A 100 -14.06 -0.93 7.42
CA ARG A 100 -14.16 -0.50 8.81
C ARG A 100 -12.92 -0.98 9.55
N ALA A 101 -12.29 -0.08 10.31
CA ALA A 101 -11.12 -0.40 11.10
C ALA A 101 -11.24 0.13 12.52
N ARG A 102 -10.86 -0.69 13.50
CA ARG A 102 -10.79 -0.31 14.91
C ARG A 102 -9.42 0.28 15.22
N ILE A 103 -9.39 1.47 15.81
CA ILE A 103 -8.17 2.07 16.32
C ILE A 103 -7.75 1.33 17.59
N LEU A 104 -6.51 0.85 17.62
CA LEU A 104 -5.97 0.05 18.72
C LEU A 104 -5.36 0.92 19.83
N ASP A 105 -5.19 0.36 21.03
CA ASP A 105 -4.49 1.00 22.16
C ASP A 105 -2.98 0.78 22.08
N THR A 106 -2.40 1.01 20.90
CA THR A 106 -0.95 1.03 20.66
C THR A 106 -0.44 2.47 20.70
N PRO A 107 0.88 2.72 20.81
CA PRO A 107 1.41 4.08 20.74
C PRO A 107 0.92 4.85 19.50
N MET A 108 0.99 4.22 18.32
CA MET A 108 0.54 4.84 17.06
C MET A 108 -0.98 4.97 16.97
N GLY A 109 -1.73 4.01 17.51
CA GLY A 109 -3.20 4.12 17.62
C GLY A 109 -3.63 5.25 18.54
N ASN A 110 -2.93 5.49 19.64
CA ASN A 110 -3.24 6.60 20.54
C ASN A 110 -2.95 7.96 19.90
N ILE A 111 -1.91 8.07 19.05
CA ILE A 111 -1.67 9.26 18.23
C ILE A 111 -2.86 9.48 17.28
N ALA A 112 -3.28 8.46 16.56
CA ALA A 112 -4.44 8.55 15.67
C ALA A 112 -5.71 8.96 16.42
N LYS A 113 -5.98 8.38 17.63
CA LYS A 113 -7.11 8.76 18.48
C LYS A 113 -7.08 10.22 18.89
N SER A 114 -5.91 10.72 19.31
CA SER A 114 -5.74 12.12 19.71
C SER A 114 -6.02 13.06 18.55
N LEU A 115 -5.47 12.78 17.37
CA LEU A 115 -5.69 13.60 16.18
C LEU A 115 -7.17 13.62 15.76
N LEU A 116 -7.82 12.48 15.73
CA LEU A 116 -9.25 12.36 15.40
C LEU A 116 -10.13 13.07 16.46
N GLY A 117 -9.77 12.96 17.73
CA GLY A 117 -10.46 13.64 18.84
C GLY A 117 -10.37 15.17 18.80
N GLU A 118 -9.28 15.71 18.26
CA GLU A 118 -9.08 17.14 18.01
C GLU A 118 -9.69 17.61 16.67
N GLY A 119 -10.42 16.72 15.95
CA GLY A 119 -11.08 17.05 14.70
C GLY A 119 -10.17 17.08 13.47
N VAL A 120 -8.94 16.53 13.58
CA VAL A 120 -8.05 16.40 12.43
C VAL A 120 -8.65 15.39 11.46
N LYS A 121 -8.79 15.79 10.19
CA LYS A 121 -9.23 14.90 9.13
C LYS A 121 -8.06 14.00 8.71
N LEU A 122 -8.27 12.70 8.82
CA LEU A 122 -7.32 11.69 8.38
C LEU A 122 -7.95 10.89 7.22
N GLY A 123 -7.11 10.45 6.30
CA GLY A 123 -7.51 9.57 5.21
C GLY A 123 -7.00 8.15 5.42
N VAL A 124 -7.31 7.27 4.46
CA VAL A 124 -6.70 5.94 4.36
C VAL A 124 -6.05 5.74 3.01
N SER A 125 -5.02 4.91 2.99
CA SER A 125 -4.33 4.50 1.78
C SER A 125 -4.09 2.99 1.79
N SER A 126 -4.41 2.31 0.70
CA SER A 126 -4.06 0.91 0.53
C SER A 126 -2.62 0.76 0.02
N ARG A 127 -1.99 -0.37 0.38
CA ARG A 127 -0.69 -0.80 -0.16
C ARG A 127 -0.81 -2.15 -0.85
N GLY A 128 -0.17 -2.26 -2.00
CA GLY A 128 -0.07 -3.52 -2.71
C GLY A 128 1.19 -3.58 -3.57
N ILE A 129 1.38 -4.71 -4.23
CA ILE A 129 2.49 -4.96 -5.14
C ILE A 129 1.90 -5.42 -6.46
N GLY A 130 2.41 -4.91 -7.57
CA GLY A 130 1.95 -5.33 -8.88
C GLY A 130 2.67 -4.63 -10.02
N SER A 131 2.26 -4.92 -11.23
CA SER A 131 2.69 -4.23 -12.44
C SER A 131 1.70 -3.13 -12.82
N LEU A 132 2.18 -2.17 -13.61
CA LEU A 132 1.36 -1.12 -14.20
C LEU A 132 1.49 -1.15 -15.71
N LYS A 133 0.35 -1.11 -16.41
CA LYS A 133 0.29 -0.98 -17.87
C LYS A 133 -0.23 0.41 -18.22
N ARG A 134 0.58 1.21 -18.90
CA ARG A 134 0.18 2.54 -19.36
C ARG A 134 -0.67 2.43 -20.63
N THR A 135 -1.84 3.06 -20.63
CA THR A 135 -2.71 3.17 -21.81
C THR A 135 -2.26 4.32 -22.71
N SER A 136 -2.77 4.36 -23.95
CA SER A 136 -2.59 5.50 -24.88
C SER A 136 -3.11 6.82 -24.33
N GLU A 137 -4.09 6.78 -23.43
CA GLU A 137 -4.70 7.93 -22.76
C GLU A 137 -3.93 8.40 -21.52
N GLY A 138 -2.79 7.77 -21.20
CA GLY A 138 -1.95 8.14 -20.08
C GLY A 138 -2.46 7.63 -18.72
N VAL A 139 -3.42 6.69 -18.70
CA VAL A 139 -3.88 6.02 -17.48
C VAL A 139 -3.00 4.81 -17.23
N ASN A 140 -2.59 4.59 -15.98
CA ASN A 140 -1.86 3.41 -15.55
C ASN A 140 -2.86 2.36 -15.02
N ILE A 141 -3.08 1.28 -15.77
CA ILE A 141 -3.93 0.16 -15.33
C ILE A 141 -3.10 -0.78 -14.45
N VAL A 142 -3.62 -1.10 -13.28
CA VAL A 142 -3.02 -2.08 -12.37
C VAL A 142 -3.16 -3.49 -12.97
N GLY A 143 -2.05 -4.23 -13.01
CA GLY A 143 -1.99 -5.56 -13.63
C GLY A 143 -2.67 -6.66 -12.81
N ASP A 144 -2.87 -7.80 -13.46
CA ASP A 144 -3.48 -8.98 -12.83
C ASP A 144 -2.59 -9.63 -11.76
N ASP A 145 -1.30 -9.28 -11.76
CA ASP A 145 -0.32 -9.69 -10.75
C ASP A 145 -0.39 -8.85 -9.47
N PHE A 146 -1.36 -7.95 -9.36
CA PHE A 146 -1.58 -7.16 -8.14
C PHE A 146 -1.87 -8.05 -6.94
N MET A 147 -1.21 -7.74 -5.83
CA MET A 147 -1.41 -8.37 -4.52
C MET A 147 -1.64 -7.28 -3.47
N LEU A 148 -2.77 -7.35 -2.78
CA LEU A 148 -3.10 -6.42 -1.70
C LEU A 148 -2.34 -6.81 -0.43
N ALA A 149 -1.45 -5.93 0.03
CA ALA A 149 -0.66 -6.13 1.24
C ALA A 149 -1.34 -5.54 2.48
N THR A 150 -1.90 -4.34 2.35
CA THR A 150 -2.64 -3.65 3.43
C THR A 150 -3.83 -2.92 2.83
N ALA A 151 -5.03 -3.18 3.36
CA ALA A 151 -6.26 -2.55 2.85
C ALA A 151 -6.37 -1.09 3.25
N ALA A 152 -5.76 -0.70 4.37
CA ALA A 152 -5.74 0.67 4.84
C ALA A 152 -4.50 0.94 5.71
N ASP A 153 -3.83 2.05 5.44
CA ASP A 153 -2.93 2.76 6.35
C ASP A 153 -3.50 4.15 6.61
N ILE A 154 -3.41 4.66 7.83
CA ILE A 154 -3.92 6.00 8.15
C ILE A 154 -2.94 7.05 7.66
N VAL A 155 -3.42 8.02 6.87
CA VAL A 155 -2.59 9.08 6.27
C VAL A 155 -3.10 10.46 6.65
N ALA A 156 -2.17 11.42 6.84
CA ALA A 156 -2.50 12.76 7.32
C ALA A 156 -3.07 13.68 6.23
N ASP A 157 -2.61 13.54 4.99
CA ASP A 157 -3.05 14.36 3.87
C ASP A 157 -3.07 13.54 2.58
N PRO A 158 -4.26 13.15 2.16
CA PRO A 158 -4.45 12.51 0.87
C PRO A 158 -4.37 13.48 -0.32
N SER A 159 -4.30 14.81 -0.07
CA SER A 159 -4.29 15.82 -1.13
C SER A 159 -2.90 16.21 -1.65
N ALA A 160 -1.82 15.72 -1.04
CA ALA A 160 -0.43 15.91 -1.50
C ALA A 160 0.14 14.66 -2.22
N PRO A 161 -0.47 14.22 -3.33
CA PRO A 161 -0.19 12.92 -3.93
C PRO A 161 1.15 12.85 -4.66
N ASP A 162 1.61 13.96 -5.22
CA ASP A 162 2.68 13.92 -6.21
C ASP A 162 4.10 13.94 -5.58
N ALA A 163 4.25 14.50 -4.37
CA ALA A 163 5.56 14.67 -3.76
C ALA A 163 6.08 13.43 -3.01
N PHE A 164 5.20 12.60 -2.43
CA PHE A 164 5.59 11.45 -1.61
C PHE A 164 5.56 10.12 -2.35
N VAL A 165 4.59 9.90 -3.22
CA VAL A 165 4.36 8.59 -3.85
C VAL A 165 5.32 8.34 -5.01
N GLU A 166 5.65 9.33 -5.83
CA GLU A 166 6.58 9.16 -6.95
C GLU A 166 8.04 9.03 -6.49
N GLY A 167 8.44 9.77 -5.46
CA GLY A 167 9.84 9.79 -5.01
C GLY A 167 10.32 8.54 -4.28
N ILE A 168 9.44 7.82 -3.59
CA ILE A 168 9.82 6.66 -2.75
C ILE A 168 9.67 5.34 -3.51
N MET A 169 8.76 5.25 -4.50
CA MET A 169 8.34 3.98 -5.09
C MET A 169 8.95 3.65 -6.45
N GLU A 170 9.42 4.60 -7.20
CA GLU A 170 9.98 4.36 -8.54
C GLU A 170 11.33 3.63 -8.55
N GLY A 171 11.96 3.45 -7.39
CA GLY A 171 13.30 2.87 -7.29
C GLY A 171 13.40 1.47 -6.71
N ARG A 172 12.28 0.83 -6.33
CA ARG A 172 12.32 -0.44 -5.60
C ARG A 172 11.49 -1.50 -6.29
N GLU A 173 12.08 -2.66 -6.54
CA GLU A 173 11.42 -3.84 -7.03
C GLU A 173 11.34 -4.90 -5.93
N TRP A 174 10.15 -5.47 -5.73
CA TRP A 174 9.93 -6.53 -4.76
C TRP A 174 9.88 -7.88 -5.47
N VAL A 175 10.67 -8.84 -5.01
CA VAL A 175 10.78 -10.18 -5.60
C VAL A 175 10.55 -11.22 -4.52
N TRP A 176 9.77 -12.25 -4.85
CA TRP A 176 9.66 -13.43 -4.01
C TRP A 176 10.92 -14.29 -4.13
N GLU A 177 11.59 -14.52 -3.04
CA GLU A 177 12.75 -15.39 -2.97
C GLU A 177 12.61 -16.29 -1.74
N ASN A 178 12.52 -17.61 -1.96
CA ASN A 178 12.31 -18.60 -0.89
C ASN A 178 11.11 -18.32 0.02
N ASN A 179 9.95 -17.94 -0.56
CA ASN A 179 8.75 -17.52 0.16
C ASN A 179 8.90 -16.26 1.04
N ILE A 180 9.97 -15.51 0.87
CA ILE A 180 10.20 -14.23 1.54
C ILE A 180 10.21 -13.13 0.50
N LEU A 181 9.45 -12.07 0.76
CA LEU A 181 9.44 -10.89 -0.11
C LEU A 181 10.68 -10.05 0.17
N LYS A 182 11.58 -9.97 -0.81
CA LYS A 182 12.81 -9.18 -0.72
C LYS A 182 12.76 -7.95 -1.62
N GLU A 183 13.28 -6.85 -1.12
CA GLU A 183 13.44 -5.60 -1.85
C GLU A 183 14.72 -5.63 -2.70
N ARG A 184 14.60 -5.21 -3.97
CA ARG A 184 15.76 -4.94 -4.84
C ARG A 184 15.85 -3.45 -5.14
N GLU A 185 16.98 -2.85 -4.81
CA GLU A 185 17.29 -1.45 -5.15
C GLU A 185 17.64 -1.32 -6.64
N LEU A 186 16.68 -1.03 -7.48
CA LEU A 186 16.92 -0.74 -8.91
C LEU A 186 17.67 0.58 -9.12
N ARG A 187 17.37 1.61 -8.33
CA ARG A 187 18.02 2.94 -8.45
C ARG A 187 19.52 2.95 -8.21
N ARG A 188 20.03 2.00 -7.41
CA ARG A 188 21.48 1.91 -7.21
C ARG A 188 22.17 1.43 -8.48
N ILE A 189 21.52 0.51 -9.19
CA ILE A 189 22.03 -0.05 -10.44
C ILE A 189 21.88 1.00 -11.55
N GLU A 190 20.74 1.66 -11.68
CA GLU A 190 20.52 2.76 -12.65
C GLU A 190 21.51 3.90 -12.46
N ARG A 191 21.71 4.42 -11.24
CA ARG A 191 22.71 5.45 -10.95
C ARG A 191 24.13 5.02 -11.26
N GLN A 192 24.47 3.74 -11.11
CA GLN A 192 25.78 3.22 -11.50
C GLN A 192 25.95 3.23 -13.03
N PHE A 193 24.87 2.95 -13.79
CA PHE A 193 24.88 3.04 -15.26
C PHE A 193 24.92 4.49 -15.74
N ASP A 194 24.13 5.38 -15.13
CA ASP A 194 24.07 6.80 -15.51
C ASP A 194 25.41 7.54 -15.23
N ASN A 195 26.13 7.14 -14.18
CA ASN A 195 27.42 7.71 -13.82
C ASN A 195 28.62 6.99 -14.46
N ALA A 196 28.40 6.04 -15.35
CA ALA A 196 29.49 5.31 -15.98
C ALA A 196 30.21 6.20 -16.99
N PRO A 197 31.57 6.30 -16.92
CA PRO A 197 32.35 7.27 -17.69
C PRO A 197 32.40 6.99 -19.21
N ASN A 198 32.06 5.79 -19.65
CA ASN A 198 32.02 5.42 -21.07
C ASN A 198 31.23 4.13 -21.34
N LYS A 199 30.92 3.87 -22.63
CA LYS A 199 30.16 2.69 -23.08
C LYS A 199 30.81 1.36 -22.70
N LYS A 200 32.12 1.27 -22.63
CA LYS A 200 32.85 0.04 -22.28
C LYS A 200 32.60 -0.36 -20.83
N VAL A 201 32.61 0.60 -19.91
CA VAL A 201 32.28 0.37 -18.50
C VAL A 201 30.82 -0.05 -18.33
N ILE A 202 29.90 0.51 -19.12
CA ILE A 202 28.49 0.08 -19.12
C ILE A 202 28.34 -1.39 -19.54
N GLU A 203 29.07 -1.83 -20.56
CA GLU A 203 29.02 -3.24 -20.99
C GLU A 203 29.62 -4.20 -19.95
N GLU A 204 30.72 -3.84 -19.34
CA GLU A 204 31.33 -4.61 -18.25
C GLU A 204 30.37 -4.72 -17.04
N MET A 205 29.68 -3.63 -16.71
CA MET A 205 28.67 -3.62 -15.64
C MET A 205 27.45 -4.49 -15.97
N LYS A 206 26.97 -4.50 -17.23
CA LYS A 206 25.88 -5.37 -17.69
C LYS A 206 26.26 -6.84 -17.56
N ILE A 207 27.45 -7.21 -18.00
CA ILE A 207 27.98 -8.58 -17.90
C ILE A 207 28.05 -9.01 -16.44
N SER A 208 28.62 -8.20 -15.57
CA SER A 208 28.73 -8.48 -14.12
C SER A 208 27.35 -8.58 -13.46
N ALA A 209 26.39 -7.75 -13.85
CA ALA A 209 25.00 -7.83 -13.34
C ALA A 209 24.30 -9.11 -13.79
N PHE A 210 24.53 -9.53 -15.05
CA PHE A 210 23.99 -10.75 -15.62
C PHE A 210 24.62 -12.00 -14.98
N GLU A 211 25.92 -12.02 -14.75
CA GLU A 211 26.61 -13.11 -14.05
C GLU A 211 26.09 -13.26 -12.60
N LYS A 212 25.87 -12.14 -11.89
CA LYS A 212 25.28 -12.17 -10.55
C LYS A 212 23.85 -12.71 -10.57
N LEU A 213 23.07 -12.39 -11.61
CA LEU A 213 21.71 -12.92 -11.77
C LEU A 213 21.74 -14.43 -11.99
N LEU A 214 22.61 -14.93 -12.89
CA LEU A 214 22.76 -16.36 -13.17
C LEU A 214 23.22 -17.15 -11.93
N ASN A 215 24.09 -16.59 -11.11
CA ASN A 215 24.55 -17.23 -9.87
C ASN A 215 23.54 -17.16 -8.73
N SER A 216 22.42 -16.44 -8.91
CA SER A 216 21.33 -16.31 -7.92
C SER A 216 20.10 -17.15 -8.26
N LEU A 217 20.12 -17.82 -9.42
CA LEU A 217 19.10 -18.79 -9.88
C LEU A 217 19.47 -20.20 -9.44
#